data_7f9f372d05a862504e86ee6b2a58104d
#
_entry.id   7f9f372d05a862504e86ee6b2a58104d
#
_cell.length_a   1.000
_cell.length_b   1.000
_cell.length_c   1.000
_cell.angle_alpha   90.00
_cell.angle_beta   90.00
_cell.angle_gamma   90.00
#
_symmetry.space_group_name_H-M   'P 1'
#
loop_
_entity.id
_entity.type
_entity.pdbx_description
1 polymer ?
#
loop_
_entity_poly.entity_id
_entity_poly.type
_entity_poly.pdbx_seq_one_letter_code
_entity_poly.pdbx_strand_id
1 'polypeptide(L)'
;MVELRVNAGNVKNPNVHKIGIIALGSHLENHGPALPIDTDAKIASYIAFRAALESGAKFLGVSYPAHEIKEINHGIHVSLDDLTNEIVNVLKSAKKHLGISSVVIVNGHGGNLPIVTKLYDIEEQTGLLITLNSKIIESEGPHGGSGELSMAKVLGIINEDEVKNQTDLSEYGEVGLFMFSEARKNDPNIEEGAMDIEENGVYVDEVYGNELLKLAINSVLLDVEKQLDSHYGY
;
A
#
# COMPACT_ATOMS: atom_id res chain seq x y z
N MET A 1 -14.26 11.97 -32.22
CA MET A 1 -13.36 11.30 -31.24
C MET A 1 -12.84 12.38 -30.30
N VAL A 2 -12.92 12.21 -29.00
CA VAL A 2 -12.39 13.21 -28.05
C VAL A 2 -10.87 13.09 -28.04
N GLU A 3 -10.16 14.20 -28.20
CA GLU A 3 -8.71 14.28 -28.07
C GLU A 3 -8.35 14.58 -26.60
N LEU A 4 -7.59 13.68 -25.95
CA LEU A 4 -7.14 13.83 -24.57
C LEU A 4 -5.73 14.45 -24.53
N ARG A 5 -5.56 15.51 -23.74
CA ARG A 5 -4.26 16.19 -23.53
C ARG A 5 -3.50 15.53 -22.38
N VAL A 6 -3.09 14.28 -22.56
CA VAL A 6 -2.52 13.42 -21.51
C VAL A 6 -1.20 13.93 -20.90
N ASN A 7 -0.51 14.85 -21.58
CA ASN A 7 0.77 15.41 -21.13
C ASN A 7 0.67 16.91 -20.81
N ALA A 8 -0.55 17.41 -20.55
CA ALA A 8 -0.75 18.79 -20.13
C ALA A 8 -0.49 18.95 -18.63
N GLY A 9 -0.13 20.16 -18.23
CA GLY A 9 0.12 20.53 -16.84
C GLY A 9 1.58 20.93 -16.59
N ASN A 10 1.83 21.45 -15.38
CA ASN A 10 3.17 21.85 -14.97
C ASN A 10 3.87 20.68 -14.29
N VAL A 11 5.01 20.26 -14.83
CA VAL A 11 5.82 19.17 -14.33
C VAL A 11 7.30 19.56 -14.33
N LYS A 12 8.03 19.05 -13.32
CA LYS A 12 9.47 19.29 -13.19
C LYS A 12 10.28 18.64 -14.32
N ASN A 13 9.84 17.48 -14.80
CA ASN A 13 10.46 16.74 -15.89
C ASN A 13 9.34 16.24 -16.83
N PRO A 14 9.37 16.57 -18.14
CA PRO A 14 8.32 16.17 -19.07
C PRO A 14 8.18 14.64 -19.23
N ASN A 15 9.24 13.87 -18.93
CA ASN A 15 9.20 12.41 -19.00
C ASN A 15 8.44 11.77 -17.84
N VAL A 16 8.21 12.49 -16.73
CA VAL A 16 7.45 11.97 -15.58
C VAL A 16 6.00 11.61 -15.97
N HIS A 17 5.46 12.21 -17.02
CA HIS A 17 4.15 11.83 -17.57
C HIS A 17 4.06 10.39 -18.08
N LYS A 18 5.21 9.74 -18.29
CA LYS A 18 5.29 8.34 -18.70
C LYS A 18 5.31 7.36 -17.52
N ILE A 19 5.29 7.89 -16.30
CA ILE A 19 5.27 7.10 -15.08
C ILE A 19 3.87 7.13 -14.46
N GLY A 20 3.33 5.97 -14.15
CA GLY A 20 2.10 5.82 -13.37
C GLY A 20 2.42 5.46 -11.91
N ILE A 21 1.57 5.87 -10.99
CA ILE A 21 1.60 5.44 -9.59
C ILE A 21 0.22 4.87 -9.26
N ILE A 22 0.17 3.62 -8.82
CA ILE A 22 -1.06 2.94 -8.39
C ILE A 22 -0.93 2.50 -6.94
N ALA A 23 -1.97 2.72 -6.14
CA ALA A 23 -2.05 2.19 -4.78
C ALA A 23 -2.60 0.77 -4.79
N LEU A 24 -2.13 -0.04 -3.85
CA LEU A 24 -2.56 -1.40 -3.59
C LEU A 24 -2.68 -1.60 -2.08
N GLY A 25 -3.91 -1.80 -1.58
CA GLY A 25 -4.19 -1.99 -0.17
C GLY A 25 -5.51 -2.73 0.02
N SER A 26 -5.73 -3.32 1.20
CA SER A 26 -6.98 -4.00 1.48
C SER A 26 -8.11 -2.99 1.75
N HIS A 27 -9.31 -3.28 1.21
CA HIS A 27 -10.53 -2.50 1.44
C HIS A 27 -11.49 -3.17 2.43
N LEU A 28 -11.29 -4.46 2.69
CA LEU A 28 -12.23 -5.29 3.44
C LEU A 28 -11.48 -6.16 4.45
N GLU A 29 -10.82 -5.50 5.41
CA GLU A 29 -9.96 -6.16 6.40
C GLU A 29 -10.16 -5.53 7.78
N ASN A 30 -10.29 -6.37 8.80
CA ASN A 30 -10.41 -5.90 10.16
C ASN A 30 -9.06 -5.46 10.72
N HIS A 31 -9.05 -4.29 11.33
CA HIS A 31 -7.88 -3.67 11.98
C HIS A 31 -8.13 -3.34 13.45
N GLY A 32 -9.13 -4.02 14.07
CA GLY A 32 -9.61 -3.70 15.40
C GLY A 32 -10.63 -2.55 15.42
N PRO A 33 -11.10 -2.14 16.61
CA PRO A 33 -12.24 -1.23 16.74
C PRO A 33 -11.93 0.23 16.42
N ALA A 34 -10.65 0.64 16.48
CA ALA A 34 -10.25 2.03 16.27
C ALA A 34 -10.00 2.40 14.81
N LEU A 35 -9.86 1.42 13.91
CA LEU A 35 -9.51 1.61 12.52
C LEU A 35 -10.61 1.13 11.57
N PRO A 36 -10.87 1.83 10.44
CA PRO A 36 -11.85 1.36 9.46
C PRO A 36 -11.34 0.16 8.65
N ILE A 37 -12.28 -0.61 8.08
CA ILE A 37 -11.98 -1.81 7.29
C ILE A 37 -11.20 -1.55 5.99
N ASP A 38 -11.07 -0.29 5.57
CA ASP A 38 -10.35 0.17 4.39
C ASP A 38 -9.10 0.98 4.74
N THR A 39 -8.53 0.74 5.91
CA THR A 39 -7.33 1.42 6.43
C THR A 39 -6.19 1.38 5.44
N ASP A 40 -5.78 0.21 4.99
CA ASP A 40 -4.65 0.01 4.07
C ASP A 40 -4.86 0.72 2.74
N ALA A 41 -6.07 0.61 2.18
CA ALA A 41 -6.41 1.27 0.93
C ALA A 41 -6.32 2.80 1.06
N LYS A 42 -6.73 3.37 2.20
CA LYS A 42 -6.64 4.81 2.46
C LYS A 42 -5.20 5.27 2.65
N ILE A 43 -4.40 4.54 3.43
CA ILE A 43 -2.98 4.86 3.66
C ILE A 43 -2.20 4.76 2.34
N ALA A 44 -2.31 3.64 1.62
CA ALA A 44 -1.64 3.45 0.33
C ALA A 44 -2.06 4.51 -0.70
N SER A 45 -3.37 4.84 -0.75
CA SER A 45 -3.90 5.88 -1.66
C SER A 45 -3.35 7.26 -1.32
N TYR A 46 -3.26 7.61 -0.04
CA TYR A 46 -2.68 8.89 0.38
C TYR A 46 -1.22 9.00 -0.03
N ILE A 47 -0.41 7.96 0.24
CA ILE A 47 1.02 7.92 -0.13
C ILE A 47 1.18 8.06 -1.66
N ALA A 48 0.46 7.23 -2.43
CA ALA A 48 0.53 7.23 -3.89
C ALA A 48 0.08 8.57 -4.50
N PHE A 49 -1.01 9.14 -4.00
CA PHE A 49 -1.52 10.42 -4.47
C PHE A 49 -0.58 11.58 -4.15
N ARG A 50 -0.03 11.63 -2.92
CA ARG A 50 0.94 12.65 -2.52
C ARG A 50 2.22 12.56 -3.37
N ALA A 51 2.75 11.36 -3.59
CA ALA A 51 3.91 11.16 -4.45
C ALA A 51 3.62 11.59 -5.91
N ALA A 52 2.42 11.31 -6.42
CA ALA A 52 2.02 11.74 -7.76
C ALA A 52 1.91 13.28 -7.87
N LEU A 53 1.38 13.97 -6.85
CA LEU A 53 1.32 15.42 -6.81
C LEU A 53 2.72 16.06 -6.76
N GLU A 54 3.63 15.48 -6.01
CA GLU A 54 4.98 16.03 -5.80
C GLU A 54 5.91 15.78 -6.98
N SER A 55 5.81 14.59 -7.62
CA SER A 55 6.62 14.23 -8.79
C SER A 55 6.04 14.73 -10.12
N GLY A 56 4.72 14.84 -10.22
CA GLY A 56 3.99 15.06 -11.46
C GLY A 56 3.68 13.77 -12.25
N ALA A 57 3.98 12.59 -11.68
CA ALA A 57 3.60 11.30 -12.24
C ALA A 57 2.07 11.14 -12.28
N LYS A 58 1.58 10.23 -13.10
CA LYS A 58 0.12 10.00 -13.23
C LYS A 58 -0.38 9.13 -12.08
N PHE A 59 -1.31 9.65 -11.29
CA PHE A 59 -2.05 8.86 -10.31
C PHE A 59 -3.08 7.98 -11.01
N LEU A 60 -2.95 6.66 -10.85
CA LEU A 60 -3.82 5.67 -11.52
C LEU A 60 -4.97 5.19 -10.61
N GLY A 61 -5.04 5.71 -9.39
CA GLY A 61 -6.06 5.30 -8.41
C GLY A 61 -5.56 4.21 -7.48
N VAL A 62 -6.52 3.48 -6.89
CA VAL A 62 -6.28 2.33 -6.01
C VAL A 62 -6.94 1.09 -6.60
N SER A 63 -6.25 -0.05 -6.56
CA SER A 63 -6.83 -1.35 -6.91
C SER A 63 -7.79 -1.79 -5.81
N TYR A 64 -8.99 -2.26 -6.19
CA TYR A 64 -10.01 -2.66 -5.22
C TYR A 64 -9.71 -4.01 -4.56
N PRO A 65 -9.39 -5.11 -5.33
CA PRO A 65 -9.09 -6.39 -4.72
C PRO A 65 -7.71 -6.37 -4.03
N ALA A 66 -7.59 -7.15 -2.97
CA ALA A 66 -6.36 -7.45 -2.28
C ALA A 66 -6.21 -8.96 -2.09
N HIS A 67 -4.99 -9.44 -1.94
CA HIS A 67 -4.66 -10.83 -1.63
C HIS A 67 -4.30 -10.94 -0.15
N GLU A 68 -4.50 -12.14 0.42
CA GLU A 68 -4.05 -12.46 1.77
C GLU A 68 -3.42 -13.85 1.81
N ILE A 69 -2.48 -14.05 2.73
CA ILE A 69 -1.91 -15.37 2.96
C ILE A 69 -2.93 -16.30 3.59
N LYS A 70 -2.85 -17.58 3.27
CA LYS A 70 -3.87 -18.59 3.61
C LYS A 70 -4.17 -18.72 5.12
N GLU A 71 -3.17 -18.48 5.94
CA GLU A 71 -3.23 -18.63 7.40
C GLU A 71 -3.93 -17.47 8.09
N ILE A 72 -4.23 -16.38 7.37
CA ILE A 72 -4.88 -15.17 7.90
C ILE A 72 -6.26 -15.04 7.24
N ASN A 73 -7.30 -14.94 8.06
CA ASN A 73 -8.69 -14.84 7.59
C ASN A 73 -9.46 -13.83 8.45
N HIS A 74 -9.14 -12.55 8.29
CA HIS A 74 -9.79 -11.44 8.99
C HIS A 74 -10.39 -10.40 8.03
N GLY A 75 -10.47 -10.76 6.75
CA GLY A 75 -10.99 -9.91 5.69
C GLY A 75 -11.58 -10.69 4.53
N ILE A 76 -11.91 -9.98 3.45
CA ILE A 76 -12.37 -10.56 2.18
C ILE A 76 -11.32 -10.27 1.12
N HIS A 77 -10.66 -11.32 0.68
CA HIS A 77 -9.52 -11.26 -0.23
C HIS A 77 -9.70 -12.18 -1.43
N VAL A 78 -8.94 -11.92 -2.49
CA VAL A 78 -8.92 -12.72 -3.72
C VAL A 78 -7.66 -13.57 -3.83
N SER A 79 -7.62 -14.49 -4.78
CA SER A 79 -6.40 -15.22 -5.09
C SER A 79 -5.30 -14.27 -5.62
N LEU A 80 -4.03 -14.66 -5.47
CA LEU A 80 -2.91 -13.90 -6.03
C LEU A 80 -3.01 -13.73 -7.55
N ASP A 81 -3.54 -14.76 -8.25
CA ASP A 81 -3.74 -14.72 -9.69
C ASP A 81 -4.86 -13.74 -10.09
N ASP A 82 -5.96 -13.67 -9.33
CA ASP A 82 -7.04 -12.71 -9.58
C ASP A 82 -6.55 -11.27 -9.36
N LEU A 83 -5.80 -11.00 -8.27
CA LEU A 83 -5.16 -9.71 -8.02
C LEU A 83 -4.21 -9.34 -9.17
N THR A 84 -3.37 -10.28 -9.60
CA THR A 84 -2.44 -10.09 -10.73
C THR A 84 -3.18 -9.71 -12.00
N ASN A 85 -4.27 -10.43 -12.32
CA ASN A 85 -5.07 -10.17 -13.51
C ASN A 85 -5.73 -8.79 -13.47
N GLU A 86 -6.23 -8.35 -12.32
CA GLU A 86 -6.81 -7.02 -12.15
C GLU A 86 -5.76 -5.93 -12.41
N ILE A 87 -4.57 -6.06 -11.81
CA ILE A 87 -3.46 -5.12 -12.02
C ILE A 87 -3.07 -5.07 -13.50
N VAL A 88 -2.91 -6.23 -14.15
CA VAL A 88 -2.58 -6.29 -15.58
C VAL A 88 -3.62 -5.57 -16.45
N ASN A 89 -4.92 -5.73 -16.16
CA ASN A 89 -6.00 -5.07 -16.90
C ASN A 89 -5.95 -3.56 -16.74
N VAL A 90 -5.78 -3.06 -15.52
CA VAL A 90 -5.64 -1.63 -15.23
C VAL A 90 -4.42 -1.06 -15.95
N LEU A 91 -3.28 -1.72 -15.86
CA LEU A 91 -2.02 -1.25 -16.43
C LEU A 91 -2.04 -1.27 -17.98
N LYS A 92 -2.62 -2.31 -18.60
CA LYS A 92 -2.84 -2.32 -20.08
C LYS A 92 -3.69 -1.14 -20.53
N SER A 93 -4.75 -0.82 -19.79
CA SER A 93 -5.60 0.34 -20.07
C SER A 93 -4.83 1.65 -19.90
N ALA A 94 -4.08 1.80 -18.81
CA ALA A 94 -3.26 2.98 -18.54
C ALA A 94 -2.19 3.18 -19.62
N LYS A 95 -1.45 2.12 -19.98
CA LYS A 95 -0.47 2.18 -21.10
C LYS A 95 -1.12 2.67 -22.39
N LYS A 96 -2.24 2.05 -22.77
CA LYS A 96 -2.94 2.37 -24.02
C LYS A 96 -3.44 3.81 -24.10
N HIS A 97 -4.00 4.33 -22.99
CA HIS A 97 -4.73 5.60 -23.02
C HIS A 97 -3.93 6.77 -22.45
N LEU A 98 -2.96 6.52 -21.57
CA LEU A 98 -2.12 7.56 -20.94
C LEU A 98 -0.70 7.58 -21.52
N GLY A 99 -0.29 6.54 -22.27
CA GLY A 99 1.03 6.45 -22.86
C GLY A 99 2.16 6.27 -21.84
N ILE A 100 1.87 5.67 -20.70
CA ILE A 100 2.89 5.36 -19.67
C ILE A 100 3.80 4.23 -20.15
N SER A 101 5.04 4.24 -19.69
CA SER A 101 6.06 3.22 -19.94
C SER A 101 6.52 2.49 -18.68
N SER A 102 6.22 3.06 -17.51
CA SER A 102 6.56 2.45 -16.23
C SER A 102 5.53 2.77 -15.15
N VAL A 103 5.56 1.98 -14.06
CA VAL A 103 4.62 2.11 -12.94
C VAL A 103 5.32 1.83 -11.62
N VAL A 104 5.01 2.64 -10.60
CA VAL A 104 5.28 2.32 -9.20
C VAL A 104 3.97 1.83 -8.57
N ILE A 105 3.98 0.60 -8.03
CA ILE A 105 2.90 0.03 -7.23
C ILE A 105 3.23 0.33 -5.77
N VAL A 106 2.38 1.12 -5.11
CA VAL A 106 2.51 1.47 -3.69
C VAL A 106 1.67 0.49 -2.89
N ASN A 107 2.32 -0.47 -2.24
CA ASN A 107 1.66 -1.49 -1.44
C ASN A 107 1.56 -1.07 0.02
N GLY A 108 0.35 -1.04 0.56
CA GLY A 108 0.02 -0.75 1.94
C GLY A 108 -0.72 -1.89 2.65
N HIS A 109 -0.51 -3.16 2.22
CA HIS A 109 -1.11 -4.34 2.82
C HIS A 109 -0.15 -5.52 2.81
N GLY A 110 0.11 -6.11 3.98
CA GLY A 110 1.06 -7.20 4.15
C GLY A 110 0.74 -8.43 3.31
N GLY A 111 -0.54 -8.81 3.24
CA GLY A 111 -1.02 -9.94 2.45
C GLY A 111 -0.76 -9.83 0.94
N ASN A 112 -0.52 -8.62 0.43
CA ASN A 112 -0.17 -8.41 -0.98
C ASN A 112 1.33 -8.65 -1.30
N LEU A 113 2.21 -8.81 -0.31
CA LEU A 113 3.66 -9.00 -0.55
C LEU A 113 3.99 -10.11 -1.54
N PRO A 114 3.27 -11.26 -1.59
CA PRO A 114 3.51 -12.30 -2.58
C PRO A 114 3.44 -11.85 -4.04
N ILE A 115 2.85 -10.68 -4.35
CA ILE A 115 2.80 -10.13 -5.71
C ILE A 115 4.20 -9.89 -6.31
N VAL A 116 5.22 -9.79 -5.45
CA VAL A 116 6.62 -9.69 -5.90
C VAL A 116 7.00 -10.85 -6.84
N THR A 117 6.41 -12.03 -6.63
CA THR A 117 6.65 -13.21 -7.47
C THR A 117 5.99 -13.12 -8.84
N LYS A 118 5.06 -12.18 -9.02
CA LYS A 118 4.31 -11.97 -10.27
C LYS A 118 4.78 -10.77 -11.08
N LEU A 119 5.73 -9.98 -10.57
CA LEU A 119 6.15 -8.74 -11.24
C LEU A 119 6.66 -9.00 -12.66
N TYR A 120 7.47 -10.04 -12.85
CA TYR A 120 7.96 -10.41 -14.18
C TYR A 120 6.80 -10.73 -15.14
N ASP A 121 5.81 -11.51 -14.71
CA ASP A 121 4.64 -11.86 -15.51
C ASP A 121 3.79 -10.61 -15.86
N ILE A 122 3.69 -9.67 -14.92
CA ILE A 122 2.99 -8.38 -15.14
C ILE A 122 3.74 -7.56 -16.19
N GLU A 123 5.06 -7.46 -16.08
CA GLU A 123 5.92 -6.76 -17.04
C GLU A 123 5.82 -7.36 -18.45
N GLU A 124 5.92 -8.69 -18.57
CA GLU A 124 5.76 -9.37 -19.86
C GLU A 124 4.40 -9.09 -20.50
N GLN A 125 3.32 -9.19 -19.71
CA GLN A 125 1.97 -9.01 -20.22
C GLN A 125 1.62 -7.56 -20.58
N THR A 126 2.23 -6.58 -19.90
CA THR A 126 1.94 -5.16 -20.07
C THR A 126 2.99 -4.46 -20.92
N GLY A 127 4.23 -4.96 -20.93
CA GLY A 127 5.39 -4.28 -21.48
C GLY A 127 5.67 -2.95 -20.79
N LEU A 128 5.41 -2.86 -19.47
CA LEU A 128 5.75 -1.75 -18.60
C LEU A 128 6.88 -2.17 -17.67
N LEU A 129 7.74 -1.25 -17.29
CA LEU A 129 8.66 -1.46 -16.16
C LEU A 129 7.89 -1.28 -14.85
N ILE A 130 7.97 -2.25 -13.94
CA ILE A 130 7.22 -2.25 -12.69
C ILE A 130 8.18 -2.14 -11.50
N THR A 131 7.89 -1.23 -10.58
CA THR A 131 8.53 -1.16 -9.27
C THR A 131 7.46 -1.38 -8.19
N LEU A 132 7.67 -2.35 -7.30
CA LEU A 132 6.86 -2.53 -6.10
C LEU A 132 7.51 -1.77 -4.95
N ASN A 133 6.78 -0.84 -4.37
CA ASN A 133 7.17 -0.11 -3.17
C ASN A 133 6.32 -0.58 -2.00
N SER A 134 6.92 -1.26 -1.04
CA SER A 134 6.28 -1.73 0.20
C SER A 134 6.90 -1.06 1.44
N LYS A 135 7.45 0.16 1.28
CA LYS A 135 8.18 0.85 2.36
C LYS A 135 7.32 1.06 3.60
N ILE A 136 6.03 1.30 3.43
CA ILE A 136 5.15 1.50 4.58
C ILE A 136 5.00 0.21 5.39
N ILE A 137 4.80 -0.93 4.74
CA ILE A 137 4.68 -2.24 5.40
C ILE A 137 5.95 -2.57 6.21
N GLU A 138 7.13 -2.23 5.67
CA GLU A 138 8.41 -2.44 6.36
C GLU A 138 8.59 -1.54 7.60
N SER A 139 7.78 -0.49 7.75
CA SER A 139 8.05 0.59 8.71
C SER A 139 6.94 0.83 9.72
N GLU A 140 5.70 0.40 9.44
CA GLU A 140 4.52 0.70 10.26
C GLU A 140 4.38 -0.16 11.51
N GLY A 141 5.06 -1.32 11.55
CA GLY A 141 4.96 -2.27 12.66
C GLY A 141 3.79 -3.23 12.53
N PRO A 142 3.28 -3.76 13.66
CA PRO A 142 2.24 -4.78 13.67
C PRO A 142 0.91 -4.29 13.10
N HIS A 143 0.15 -5.23 12.48
CA HIS A 143 -1.21 -5.01 11.99
C HIS A 143 -2.14 -4.45 13.08
N GLY A 144 -2.91 -3.41 12.77
CA GLY A 144 -3.75 -2.71 13.75
C GLY A 144 -2.98 -2.01 14.87
N GLY A 145 -1.65 -1.86 14.72
CA GLY A 145 -0.74 -1.36 15.75
C GLY A 145 -0.56 0.14 15.75
N SER A 146 0.44 0.58 16.52
CA SER A 146 0.72 2.01 16.76
C SER A 146 1.04 2.81 15.50
N GLY A 147 1.69 2.18 14.50
CA GLY A 147 2.01 2.85 13.24
C GLY A 147 0.77 3.19 12.44
N GLU A 148 -0.12 2.21 12.22
CA GLU A 148 -1.37 2.43 11.49
C GLU A 148 -2.30 3.40 12.24
N LEU A 149 -2.46 3.23 13.56
CA LEU A 149 -3.23 4.15 14.39
C LEU A 149 -2.72 5.59 14.29
N SER A 150 -1.39 5.76 14.32
CA SER A 150 -0.75 7.08 14.23
C SER A 150 -0.93 7.71 12.84
N MET A 151 -0.78 6.92 11.77
CA MET A 151 -1.10 7.39 10.41
C MET A 151 -2.58 7.69 10.24
N ALA A 152 -3.46 6.85 10.77
CA ALA A 152 -4.91 7.07 10.75
C ALA A 152 -5.31 8.36 11.48
N LYS A 153 -4.61 8.72 12.57
CA LYS A 153 -4.77 10.01 13.26
C LYS A 153 -4.46 11.16 12.33
N VAL A 154 -3.32 11.13 11.63
CA VAL A 154 -2.93 12.16 10.65
C VAL A 154 -3.93 12.29 9.52
N LEU A 155 -4.48 11.17 9.06
CA LEU A 155 -5.46 11.12 7.97
C LEU A 155 -6.89 11.46 8.42
N GLY A 156 -7.14 11.56 9.73
CA GLY A 156 -8.47 11.83 10.28
C GLY A 156 -9.46 10.67 10.10
N ILE A 157 -8.98 9.44 10.07
CA ILE A 157 -9.80 8.23 9.85
C ILE A 157 -9.88 7.33 11.09
N ILE A 158 -9.20 7.67 12.18
CA ILE A 158 -9.22 6.92 13.44
C ILE A 158 -10.49 7.22 14.26
N ASN A 159 -11.01 6.21 14.95
CA ASN A 159 -11.95 6.38 16.05
C ASN A 159 -11.19 6.41 17.38
N GLU A 160 -10.88 7.62 17.87
CA GLU A 160 -10.05 7.80 19.07
C GLU A 160 -10.70 7.24 20.34
N ASP A 161 -12.02 7.22 20.41
CA ASP A 161 -12.76 6.68 21.58
C ASP A 161 -12.57 5.17 21.74
N GLU A 162 -12.26 4.48 20.63
CA GLU A 162 -12.06 3.03 20.58
C GLU A 162 -10.59 2.59 20.75
N VAL A 163 -9.62 3.50 20.74
CA VAL A 163 -8.18 3.14 20.89
C VAL A 163 -7.92 2.36 22.18
N LYS A 164 -8.65 2.68 23.26
CA LYS A 164 -8.55 1.94 24.54
C LYS A 164 -8.99 0.48 24.46
N ASN A 165 -9.81 0.14 23.46
CA ASN A 165 -10.33 -1.21 23.24
C ASN A 165 -9.48 -1.97 22.21
N GLN A 166 -8.55 -1.31 21.52
CA GLN A 166 -7.72 -1.89 20.45
C GLN A 166 -6.90 -3.11 20.90
N THR A 167 -6.55 -3.17 22.17
CA THR A 167 -5.78 -4.29 22.76
C THR A 167 -6.62 -5.29 23.52
N ASP A 168 -7.95 -5.25 23.38
CA ASP A 168 -8.78 -6.37 23.80
C ASP A 168 -8.67 -7.53 22.81
N LEU A 169 -7.56 -8.25 22.88
CA LEU A 169 -7.23 -9.35 21.95
C LEU A 169 -8.19 -10.55 22.09
N SER A 170 -9.04 -10.59 23.13
CA SER A 170 -10.08 -11.60 23.28
C SER A 170 -11.29 -11.34 22.37
N GLU A 171 -11.54 -10.07 22.01
CA GLU A 171 -12.56 -9.64 21.08
C GLU A 171 -11.98 -9.31 19.70
N TYR A 172 -10.82 -8.66 19.67
CA TYR A 172 -10.17 -8.15 18.46
C TYR A 172 -8.82 -8.85 18.21
N GLY A 173 -8.88 -10.17 18.13
CA GLY A 173 -7.66 -11.01 17.96
C GLY A 173 -6.95 -10.86 16.62
N GLU A 174 -7.53 -10.10 15.67
CA GLU A 174 -6.87 -9.68 14.43
C GLU A 174 -5.77 -8.64 14.69
N VAL A 175 -5.86 -7.83 15.73
CA VAL A 175 -4.84 -6.83 16.08
C VAL A 175 -3.52 -7.53 16.40
N GLY A 176 -2.44 -7.09 15.76
CA GLY A 176 -1.15 -7.77 15.80
C GLY A 176 -1.17 -9.18 15.19
N LEU A 177 -2.27 -9.57 14.53
CA LEU A 177 -2.51 -10.96 14.08
C LEU A 177 -2.48 -11.97 15.24
N PHE A 178 -2.86 -11.54 16.43
CA PHE A 178 -2.71 -12.29 17.68
C PHE A 178 -3.37 -13.68 17.66
N MET A 179 -4.58 -13.80 17.11
CA MET A 179 -5.32 -15.08 17.04
C MET A 179 -4.81 -16.04 15.96
N PHE A 180 -3.94 -15.60 15.06
CA PHE A 180 -3.51 -16.39 13.90
C PHE A 180 -2.26 -17.24 14.19
N SER A 181 -2.41 -18.26 15.06
CA SER A 181 -1.32 -19.07 15.59
C SER A 181 -0.45 -19.76 14.53
N GLU A 182 -1.02 -20.15 13.38
CA GLU A 182 -0.26 -20.77 12.30
C GLU A 182 0.56 -19.72 11.54
N ALA A 183 0.02 -18.52 11.30
CA ALA A 183 0.78 -17.41 10.70
C ALA A 183 1.94 -17.01 11.61
N ARG A 184 1.70 -16.88 12.91
CA ARG A 184 2.72 -16.57 13.91
C ARG A 184 3.86 -17.59 13.96
N LYS A 185 3.56 -18.89 13.82
CA LYS A 185 4.58 -19.94 13.75
C LYS A 185 5.43 -19.87 12.48
N ASN A 186 4.82 -19.48 11.37
CA ASN A 186 5.45 -19.53 10.06
C ASN A 186 6.23 -18.25 9.73
N ASP A 187 5.86 -17.11 10.34
CA ASP A 187 6.54 -15.81 10.15
C ASP A 187 6.96 -15.19 11.50
N PRO A 188 8.28 -15.14 11.79
CA PRO A 188 8.79 -14.52 13.01
C PRO A 188 8.40 -13.06 13.19
N ASN A 189 8.18 -12.30 12.10
CA ASN A 189 7.80 -10.89 12.22
C ASN A 189 6.36 -10.76 12.72
N ILE A 190 5.46 -11.67 12.30
CA ILE A 190 4.08 -11.73 12.81
C ILE A 190 4.10 -12.10 14.31
N GLU A 191 4.91 -13.08 14.70
CA GLU A 191 5.05 -13.46 16.12
C GLU A 191 5.58 -12.30 16.96
N GLU A 192 6.64 -11.63 16.52
CA GLU A 192 7.21 -10.47 17.21
C GLU A 192 6.20 -9.34 17.34
N GLY A 193 5.46 -9.05 16.27
CA GLY A 193 4.41 -8.04 16.25
C GLY A 193 3.26 -8.36 17.22
N ALA A 194 2.80 -9.62 17.25
CA ALA A 194 1.77 -10.07 18.18
C ALA A 194 2.22 -9.95 19.65
N MET A 195 3.45 -10.33 19.94
CA MET A 195 4.05 -10.22 21.28
C MET A 195 4.21 -8.74 21.69
N ASP A 196 4.64 -7.89 20.79
CA ASP A 196 4.78 -6.45 21.07
C ASP A 196 3.44 -5.83 21.49
N ILE A 197 2.37 -6.11 20.75
CA ILE A 197 1.02 -5.62 21.11
C ILE A 197 0.56 -6.21 22.46
N GLU A 198 0.80 -7.50 22.70
CA GLU A 198 0.39 -8.16 23.94
C GLU A 198 1.12 -7.57 25.16
N GLU A 199 2.42 -7.29 25.05
CA GLU A 199 3.26 -6.82 26.13
C GLU A 199 3.18 -5.29 26.35
N ASN A 200 3.16 -4.53 25.27
CA ASN A 200 3.33 -3.07 25.32
C ASN A 200 2.05 -2.30 24.95
N GLY A 201 1.05 -2.99 24.38
CA GLY A 201 -0.16 -2.34 23.90
C GLY A 201 0.09 -1.49 22.65
N VAL A 202 -0.80 -0.50 22.44
CA VAL A 202 -0.69 0.44 21.32
C VAL A 202 -0.75 1.89 21.81
N TYR A 203 -0.20 2.78 21.01
CA TYR A 203 -0.29 4.22 21.22
C TYR A 203 -0.63 4.95 19.92
N VAL A 204 -1.08 6.21 20.04
CA VAL A 204 -1.35 7.10 18.92
C VAL A 204 -0.45 8.32 19.05
N ASP A 205 0.40 8.54 18.06
CA ASP A 205 1.31 9.69 18.00
C ASP A 205 1.27 10.32 16.60
N GLU A 206 0.70 11.52 16.50
CA GLU A 206 0.56 12.25 15.24
C GLU A 206 1.92 12.60 14.61
N VAL A 207 2.96 12.83 15.42
CA VAL A 207 4.31 13.11 14.91
C VAL A 207 4.88 11.85 14.24
N TYR A 208 4.78 10.71 14.93
CA TYR A 208 5.20 9.42 14.40
C TYR A 208 4.43 9.04 13.11
N GLY A 209 3.10 9.23 13.09
CA GLY A 209 2.30 9.00 11.89
C GLY A 209 2.72 9.85 10.70
N ASN A 210 3.03 11.14 10.94
CA ASN A 210 3.55 12.02 9.90
C ASN A 210 4.94 11.60 9.39
N GLU A 211 5.81 11.10 10.28
CA GLU A 211 7.14 10.59 9.91
C GLU A 211 7.04 9.34 9.02
N LEU A 212 6.16 8.40 9.37
CA LEU A 212 5.90 7.20 8.57
C LEU A 212 5.38 7.54 7.18
N LEU A 213 4.35 8.39 7.09
CA LEU A 213 3.79 8.83 5.82
C LEU A 213 4.84 9.54 4.95
N LYS A 214 5.63 10.42 5.54
CA LYS A 214 6.70 11.13 4.85
C LYS A 214 7.80 10.18 4.37
N LEU A 215 8.18 9.21 5.18
CA LEU A 215 9.16 8.18 4.82
C LEU A 215 8.69 7.40 3.59
N ALA A 216 7.44 6.92 3.60
CA ALA A 216 6.86 6.18 2.50
C ALA A 216 6.72 7.03 1.23
N ILE A 217 6.23 8.27 1.32
CA ILE A 217 6.13 9.20 0.18
C ILE A 217 7.51 9.43 -0.44
N ASN A 218 8.53 9.72 0.37
CA ASN A 218 9.89 9.91 -0.11
C ASN A 218 10.45 8.66 -0.80
N SER A 219 10.14 7.47 -0.29
CA SER A 219 10.54 6.21 -0.94
C SER A 219 9.94 6.07 -2.33
N VAL A 220 8.64 6.39 -2.48
CA VAL A 220 7.97 6.37 -3.80
C VAL A 220 8.57 7.41 -4.75
N LEU A 221 8.91 8.61 -4.26
CA LEU A 221 9.56 9.65 -5.06
C LEU A 221 10.93 9.19 -5.58
N LEU A 222 11.72 8.52 -4.75
CA LEU A 222 13.00 7.93 -5.16
C LEU A 222 12.81 6.85 -6.23
N ASP A 223 11.76 6.04 -6.14
CA ASP A 223 11.47 5.04 -7.17
C ASP A 223 11.03 5.68 -8.50
N VAL A 224 10.27 6.78 -8.46
CA VAL A 224 9.97 7.59 -9.65
C VAL A 224 11.25 8.16 -10.29
N GLU A 225 12.18 8.68 -9.48
CA GLU A 225 13.48 9.19 -9.96
C GLU A 225 14.30 8.08 -10.62
N LYS A 226 14.42 6.90 -9.99
CA LYS A 226 15.12 5.75 -10.57
C LYS A 226 14.51 5.31 -11.91
N GLN A 227 13.18 5.32 -12.03
CA GLN A 227 12.52 4.99 -13.29
C GLN A 227 12.78 6.04 -14.38
N LEU A 228 12.85 7.33 -14.02
CA LEU A 228 13.26 8.38 -14.96
C LEU A 228 14.69 8.15 -15.47
N ASP A 229 15.62 7.86 -14.58
CA ASP A 229 17.03 7.64 -14.94
C ASP A 229 17.20 6.37 -15.80
N SER A 230 16.46 5.30 -15.52
CA SER A 230 16.50 4.04 -16.28
C SER A 230 16.02 4.19 -17.73
N HIS A 231 15.08 5.08 -17.97
CA HIS A 231 14.52 5.32 -19.31
C HIS A 231 15.31 6.36 -20.11
N TYR A 232 16.07 7.24 -19.46
CA TYR A 232 16.68 8.42 -20.06
C TYR A 232 18.14 8.68 -19.61
N GLY A 233 18.69 7.82 -18.74
CA GLY A 233 20.11 7.83 -18.39
C GLY A 233 20.96 7.31 -19.56
N TYR A 234 21.89 8.12 -20.00
CA TYR A 234 22.95 7.75 -20.93
C TYR A 234 24.05 7.01 -20.19
#